data_11f4fc1ad496fea547ca05782535a08a
#
_entry.id   11f4fc1ad496fea547ca05782535a08a
#
_cell.length_a   1.000
_cell.length_b   1.000
_cell.length_c   1.000
_cell.angle_alpha   90.00
_cell.angle_beta   90.00
_cell.angle_gamma   90.00
#
_symmetry.space_group_name_H-M   'P 1'
#
loop_
_entity.id
_entity.type
_entity.pdbx_description
1 polymer ?
#
loop_
_entity_poly.entity_id
_entity_poly.type
_entity_poly.pdbx_seq_one_letter_code
_entity_poly.pdbx_strand_id
1 'polypeptide(L)'
;MITYTGVSYHILDSKGRLFLPPKYRGKSKKYVFVSGVDECITLYSFDRWDNVVNKVEKVSLENKSYQRAFLRTFFADAEFVEIDKQGRILIPQKFKKKYKIEKEVVIVGVKDKIELWNKRLWEKYYDMSVDLLNKIKSQLDI
;
A
#
# COMPACT_ATOMS: atom_id res chain seq x y z
N MET A 1 -15.27 -2.38 -10.54
CA MET A 1 -14.38 -2.56 -9.38
C MET A 1 -14.48 -1.31 -8.51
N ILE A 2 -14.62 -1.50 -7.20
CA ILE A 2 -14.78 -0.38 -6.27
C ILE A 2 -13.48 0.40 -6.16
N THR A 3 -13.59 1.74 -6.21
CA THR A 3 -12.47 2.64 -6.00
C THR A 3 -12.26 2.85 -4.51
N TYR A 4 -11.05 2.64 -4.04
CA TYR A 4 -10.69 2.89 -2.65
C TYR A 4 -10.39 4.37 -2.44
N THR A 5 -10.96 4.93 -1.37
CA THR A 5 -10.79 6.33 -1.00
C THR A 5 -10.69 6.44 0.52
N GLY A 6 -10.27 7.59 0.99
CA GLY A 6 -10.32 7.95 2.41
C GLY A 6 -9.08 7.61 3.19
N VAL A 7 -9.05 8.14 4.39
CA VAL A 7 -7.94 8.00 5.35
C VAL A 7 -8.53 7.58 6.68
N SER A 8 -7.92 6.59 7.33
CA SER A 8 -8.32 6.22 8.69
C SER A 8 -7.10 5.88 9.53
N TYR A 9 -7.19 6.16 10.82
CA TYR A 9 -6.11 5.99 11.79
C TYR A 9 -6.40 4.79 12.66
N HIS A 10 -5.42 3.92 12.83
CA HIS A 10 -5.59 2.67 13.54
C HIS A 10 -4.42 2.40 14.48
N ILE A 11 -4.68 1.56 15.48
CA ILE A 11 -3.67 1.09 16.41
C ILE A 11 -3.57 -0.43 16.22
N LEU A 12 -2.35 -0.92 16.01
CA LEU A 12 -2.12 -2.36 15.92
C LEU A 12 -2.37 -3.02 17.27
N ASP A 13 -2.85 -4.26 17.25
CA ASP A 13 -2.98 -5.02 18.48
C ASP A 13 -1.60 -5.52 18.96
N SER A 14 -1.58 -6.18 20.11
CA SER A 14 -0.32 -6.64 20.73
C SER A 14 0.47 -7.62 19.86
N LYS A 15 -0.20 -8.26 18.91
CA LYS A 15 0.43 -9.22 17.98
C LYS A 15 0.81 -8.58 16.64
N GLY A 16 0.60 -7.27 16.48
CA GLY A 16 0.92 -6.57 15.24
C GLY A 16 -0.13 -6.73 14.15
N ARG A 17 -1.37 -7.03 14.52
CA ARG A 17 -2.47 -7.18 13.56
C ARG A 17 -3.22 -5.86 13.40
N LEU A 18 -3.61 -5.60 12.17
CA LEU A 18 -4.34 -4.41 11.76
C LEU A 18 -5.77 -4.79 11.40
N PHE A 19 -6.74 -4.11 12.02
CA PHE A 19 -8.13 -4.22 11.60
C PHE A 19 -8.29 -3.54 10.25
N LEU A 20 -8.76 -4.30 9.26
CA LEU A 20 -9.00 -3.78 7.92
C LEU A 20 -10.47 -3.43 7.77
N PRO A 21 -10.82 -2.13 7.60
CA PRO A 21 -12.22 -1.75 7.46
C PRO A 21 -12.92 -2.51 6.33
N PRO A 22 -14.22 -2.80 6.47
CA PRO A 22 -14.97 -3.61 5.50
C PRO A 22 -14.88 -3.12 4.05
N LYS A 23 -14.79 -1.81 3.84
CA LYS A 23 -14.70 -1.26 2.48
C LYS A 23 -13.44 -1.70 1.71
N TYR A 24 -12.42 -2.17 2.43
CA TYR A 24 -11.17 -2.63 1.81
C TYR A 24 -11.12 -4.15 1.66
N ARG A 25 -12.18 -4.85 2.06
CA ARG A 25 -12.19 -6.31 2.01
C ARG A 25 -12.65 -6.78 0.63
N GLY A 26 -11.84 -7.62 0.00
CA GLY A 26 -12.17 -8.24 -1.27
C GLY A 26 -12.97 -9.53 -1.09
N LYS A 27 -13.24 -10.22 -2.19
CA LYS A 27 -13.91 -11.51 -2.18
C LYS A 27 -13.02 -12.60 -1.61
N SER A 28 -11.73 -12.53 -1.93
CA SER A 28 -10.73 -13.45 -1.37
C SER A 28 -10.35 -13.00 0.04
N LYS A 29 -9.96 -13.96 0.86
CA LYS A 29 -9.40 -13.68 2.19
C LYS A 29 -7.93 -13.32 2.14
N LYS A 30 -7.30 -13.37 0.96
CA LYS A 30 -5.88 -13.12 0.80
C LYS A 30 -5.61 -11.68 0.40
N TYR A 31 -4.50 -11.17 0.91
CA TYR A 31 -3.96 -9.85 0.60
C TYR A 31 -2.49 -9.98 0.29
N VAL A 32 -1.98 -9.05 -0.50
CA VAL A 32 -0.56 -9.05 -0.89
C VAL A 32 0.08 -7.75 -0.42
N PHE A 33 1.09 -7.88 0.41
CA PHE A 33 1.94 -6.77 0.82
C PHE A 33 3.07 -6.62 -0.18
N VAL A 34 3.27 -5.41 -0.69
CA VAL A 34 4.40 -5.11 -1.58
C VAL A 34 5.09 -3.83 -1.12
N SER A 35 6.36 -3.70 -1.46
CA SER A 35 7.10 -2.47 -1.24
C SER A 35 6.69 -1.44 -2.28
N GLY A 36 6.14 -0.33 -1.82
CA GLY A 36 5.74 0.75 -2.70
C GLY A 36 6.92 1.59 -3.18
N VAL A 37 6.62 2.52 -4.07
CA VAL A 37 7.62 3.48 -4.57
C VAL A 37 7.94 4.53 -3.51
N ASP A 38 6.94 4.91 -2.74
CA ASP A 38 7.08 5.89 -1.67
C ASP A 38 7.34 5.21 -0.31
N GLU A 39 7.43 5.99 0.75
CA GLU A 39 7.74 5.49 2.09
C GLU A 39 6.53 4.85 2.78
N CYS A 40 5.82 3.98 2.07
CA CYS A 40 4.64 3.29 2.60
C CYS A 40 4.56 1.86 2.10
N ILE A 41 3.83 1.04 2.84
CA ILE A 41 3.48 -0.30 2.40
C ILE A 41 2.34 -0.17 1.40
N THR A 42 2.41 -0.90 0.30
CA THR A 42 1.27 -1.04 -0.60
C THR A 42 0.61 -2.39 -0.38
N LEU A 43 -0.70 -2.39 -0.23
CA LEU A 43 -1.51 -3.57 0.03
C LEU A 43 -2.54 -3.72 -1.06
N TYR A 44 -2.60 -4.90 -1.65
CA TYR A 44 -3.61 -5.24 -2.64
C TYR A 44 -4.47 -6.39 -2.12
N SER A 45 -5.77 -6.36 -2.41
CA SER A 45 -6.57 -7.57 -2.27
C SER A 45 -6.15 -8.56 -3.35
N PHE A 46 -6.27 -9.85 -3.07
CA PHE A 46 -5.86 -10.88 -4.04
C PHE A 46 -6.68 -10.78 -5.33
N ASP A 47 -7.91 -10.28 -5.25
CA ASP A 47 -8.77 -10.08 -6.42
C ASP A 47 -8.14 -9.14 -7.45
N ARG A 48 -7.24 -8.26 -7.02
CA ARG A 48 -6.59 -7.26 -7.87
C ARG A 48 -5.17 -7.63 -8.25
N TRP A 49 -4.66 -8.73 -7.72
CA TRP A 49 -3.24 -9.09 -7.88
C TRP A 49 -2.85 -9.35 -9.32
N ASP A 50 -3.72 -10.01 -10.10
CA ASP A 50 -3.42 -10.29 -11.50
C ASP A 50 -3.22 -9.00 -12.31
N ASN A 51 -4.04 -7.98 -12.06
CA ASN A 51 -3.87 -6.67 -12.69
C ASN A 51 -2.54 -6.03 -12.34
N VAL A 52 -2.12 -6.16 -11.08
CA VAL A 52 -0.83 -5.64 -10.61
C VAL A 52 0.32 -6.34 -11.32
N VAL A 53 0.28 -7.67 -11.38
CA VAL A 53 1.29 -8.46 -12.06
C VAL A 53 1.39 -8.06 -13.53
N ASN A 54 0.26 -7.91 -14.21
CA ASN A 54 0.22 -7.49 -15.61
C ASN A 54 0.86 -6.11 -15.81
N LYS A 55 0.58 -5.16 -14.93
CA LYS A 55 1.17 -3.82 -14.99
C LYS A 55 2.68 -3.87 -14.79
N VAL A 56 3.14 -4.66 -13.82
CA VAL A 56 4.56 -4.80 -13.51
C VAL A 56 5.31 -5.43 -14.69
N GLU A 57 4.72 -6.43 -15.32
CA GLU A 57 5.32 -7.07 -16.50
C GLU A 57 5.46 -6.12 -17.68
N LYS A 58 4.57 -5.12 -17.79
CA LYS A 58 4.61 -4.14 -18.87
C LYS A 58 5.57 -2.99 -18.62
N VAL A 59 6.13 -2.87 -17.43
CA VAL A 59 7.15 -1.85 -17.16
C VAL A 59 8.37 -2.15 -18.01
N SER A 60 8.78 -1.18 -18.80
CA SER A 60 9.94 -1.32 -19.68
C SER A 60 10.93 -0.20 -19.40
N LEU A 61 12.13 -0.59 -19.03
CA LEU A 61 13.23 0.34 -18.77
C LEU A 61 14.31 0.14 -19.86
N GLU A 62 14.95 1.23 -20.27
CA GLU A 62 16.02 1.16 -21.24
C GLU A 62 17.19 0.32 -20.73
N ASN A 63 17.56 0.54 -19.47
CA ASN A 63 18.62 -0.25 -18.84
C ASN A 63 18.03 -1.59 -18.40
N LYS A 64 18.42 -2.65 -19.07
CA LYS A 64 17.88 -4.00 -18.80
C LYS A 64 18.35 -4.56 -17.46
N SER A 65 19.48 -4.12 -16.95
CA SER A 65 19.92 -4.47 -15.61
C SER A 65 18.97 -3.87 -14.55
N TYR A 66 18.55 -2.63 -14.74
CA TYR A 66 17.57 -2.00 -13.85
C TYR A 66 16.21 -2.69 -13.95
N GLN A 67 15.82 -3.07 -15.14
CA GLN A 67 14.57 -3.82 -15.37
C GLN A 67 14.56 -5.11 -14.56
N ARG A 68 15.63 -5.89 -14.63
CA ARG A 68 15.73 -7.14 -13.87
C ARG A 68 15.75 -6.88 -12.35
N ALA A 69 16.47 -5.86 -11.92
CA ALA A 69 16.52 -5.50 -10.49
C ALA A 69 15.13 -5.12 -9.98
N PHE A 70 14.38 -4.34 -10.74
CA PHE A 70 13.02 -3.98 -10.38
C PHE A 70 12.13 -5.21 -10.21
N LEU A 71 12.11 -6.10 -11.20
CA LEU A 71 11.29 -7.32 -11.13
C LEU A 71 11.68 -8.20 -9.95
N ARG A 72 12.98 -8.38 -9.75
CA ARG A 72 13.48 -9.22 -8.64
C ARG A 72 13.09 -8.67 -7.29
N THR A 73 13.30 -7.38 -7.06
CA THR A 73 12.99 -6.78 -5.75
C THR A 73 11.48 -6.72 -5.51
N PHE A 74 10.70 -6.39 -6.52
CA PHE A 74 9.26 -6.33 -6.39
C PHE A 74 8.67 -7.67 -5.96
N PHE A 75 9.00 -8.74 -6.69
CA PHE A 75 8.44 -10.06 -6.39
C PHE A 75 9.08 -10.73 -5.17
N ALA A 76 10.37 -10.49 -4.93
CA ALA A 76 11.04 -11.05 -3.75
C ALA A 76 10.44 -10.50 -2.45
N ASP A 77 10.05 -9.24 -2.43
CA ASP A 77 9.48 -8.62 -1.22
C ASP A 77 7.98 -8.89 -1.05
N ALA A 78 7.28 -9.25 -2.13
CA ALA A 78 5.84 -9.49 -2.05
C ALA A 78 5.52 -10.63 -1.08
N GLU A 79 4.50 -10.43 -0.25
CA GLU A 79 4.11 -11.43 0.74
C GLU A 79 2.60 -11.53 0.84
N PHE A 80 2.09 -12.77 0.76
CA PHE A 80 0.67 -13.05 0.87
C PHE A 80 0.29 -13.28 2.33
N VAL A 81 -0.82 -12.68 2.75
CA VAL A 81 -1.34 -12.79 4.11
C VAL A 81 -2.84 -13.01 4.04
N GLU A 82 -3.38 -13.81 4.93
CA GLU A 82 -4.82 -13.99 5.03
C GLU A 82 -5.42 -13.10 6.11
N ILE A 83 -6.60 -12.53 5.82
CA ILE A 83 -7.39 -11.84 6.83
C ILE A 83 -8.03 -12.88 7.75
N ASP A 84 -8.06 -12.62 9.06
CA ASP A 84 -8.70 -13.51 10.00
C ASP A 84 -10.22 -13.29 10.06
N LYS A 85 -10.92 -14.12 10.86
CA LYS A 85 -12.38 -14.06 10.98
C LYS A 85 -12.87 -12.75 11.59
N GLN A 86 -12.00 -12.05 12.29
CA GLN A 86 -12.34 -10.78 12.94
C GLN A 86 -11.98 -9.56 12.08
N GLY A 87 -11.52 -9.80 10.85
CA GLY A 87 -11.19 -8.73 9.92
C GLY A 87 -9.82 -8.13 10.14
N ARG A 88 -8.88 -8.88 10.72
CA ARG A 88 -7.53 -8.41 11.01
C ARG A 88 -6.51 -9.09 10.12
N ILE A 89 -5.49 -8.34 9.71
CA ILE A 89 -4.35 -8.88 8.96
C ILE A 89 -3.08 -8.66 9.78
N LEU A 90 -2.18 -9.62 9.73
CA LEU A 90 -0.87 -9.52 10.38
C LEU A 90 0.08 -8.80 9.43
N ILE A 91 0.60 -7.65 9.83
CA ILE A 91 1.61 -6.96 9.04
C ILE A 91 2.94 -7.68 9.21
N PRO A 92 3.57 -8.17 8.12
CA PRO A 92 4.86 -8.86 8.25
C PRO A 92 5.92 -7.97 8.88
N GLN A 93 6.73 -8.54 9.75
CA GLN A 93 7.72 -7.80 10.53
C GLN A 93 8.70 -7.03 9.64
N LYS A 94 9.08 -7.59 8.50
CA LYS A 94 10.00 -6.91 7.56
C LYS A 94 9.42 -5.60 7.03
N PHE A 95 8.10 -5.55 6.80
CA PHE A 95 7.43 -4.33 6.34
C PHE A 95 7.30 -3.32 7.46
N LYS A 96 6.95 -3.78 8.66
CA LYS A 96 6.89 -2.89 9.83
C LYS A 96 8.21 -2.19 10.06
N LYS A 97 9.30 -2.93 9.98
CA LYS A 97 10.66 -2.39 10.18
C LYS A 97 11.03 -1.42 9.07
N LYS A 98 10.83 -1.80 7.82
CA LYS A 98 11.19 -0.99 6.67
C LYS A 98 10.45 0.35 6.63
N TYR A 99 9.16 0.33 6.95
CA TYR A 99 8.31 1.52 6.87
C TYR A 99 8.03 2.17 8.23
N LYS A 100 8.78 1.79 9.24
CA LYS A 100 8.77 2.41 10.57
C LYS A 100 7.40 2.40 11.23
N ILE A 101 6.68 1.30 11.08
CA ILE A 101 5.37 1.11 11.69
C ILE A 101 5.56 0.36 13.01
N GLU A 102 5.17 0.99 14.11
CA GLU A 102 5.23 0.37 15.44
C GLU A 102 3.85 0.04 15.98
N LYS A 103 3.08 1.05 16.40
CA LYS A 103 1.73 0.87 16.93
C LYS A 103 0.68 1.56 16.08
N GLU A 104 0.94 2.79 15.66
CA GLU A 104 -0.02 3.58 14.92
C GLU A 104 0.17 3.39 13.43
N VAL A 105 -0.92 3.18 12.72
CA VAL A 105 -0.93 2.98 11.27
C VAL A 105 -2.00 3.84 10.65
N VAL A 106 -1.67 4.51 9.56
CA VAL A 106 -2.65 5.24 8.75
C VAL A 106 -2.96 4.39 7.52
N ILE A 107 -4.23 4.13 7.31
CA ILE A 107 -4.72 3.44 6.10
C ILE A 107 -5.21 4.50 5.14
N VAL A 108 -4.67 4.47 3.91
CA VAL A 108 -5.07 5.39 2.85
C VAL A 108 -5.57 4.60 1.65
N GLY A 109 -6.78 4.90 1.20
CA GLY A 109 -7.32 4.32 -0.02
C GLY A 109 -6.88 5.14 -1.22
N VAL A 110 -6.22 4.49 -2.18
CA VAL A 110 -5.70 5.16 -3.36
C VAL A 110 -6.13 4.39 -4.61
N LYS A 111 -7.34 4.62 -5.05
CA LYS A 111 -7.92 4.06 -6.28
C LYS A 111 -8.03 2.53 -6.23
N ASP A 112 -7.02 1.79 -6.65
CA ASP A 112 -7.04 0.33 -6.73
C ASP A 112 -6.14 -0.34 -5.69
N LYS A 113 -5.54 0.44 -4.82
CA LYS A 113 -4.63 -0.07 -3.80
C LYS A 113 -4.87 0.58 -2.45
N ILE A 114 -4.33 -0.03 -1.43
CA ILE A 114 -4.38 0.45 -0.05
C ILE A 114 -2.93 0.75 0.34
N GLU A 115 -2.72 1.91 0.96
CA GLU A 115 -1.41 2.25 1.50
C GLU A 115 -1.46 2.25 3.02
N LEU A 116 -0.40 1.74 3.63
CA LEU A 116 -0.22 1.75 5.07
C LEU A 116 1.00 2.59 5.40
N TRP A 117 0.80 3.60 6.22
CA TRP A 117 1.81 4.60 6.52
C TRP A 117 2.09 4.68 8.01
N ASN A 118 3.34 4.97 8.35
CA ASN A 118 3.67 5.54 9.65
C ASN A 118 2.92 6.88 9.78
N LYS A 119 2.28 7.12 10.93
CA LYS A 119 1.42 8.29 11.12
C LYS A 119 2.16 9.60 10.87
N ARG A 120 3.35 9.77 11.45
CA ARG A 120 4.14 11.00 11.30
C ARG A 120 4.55 11.23 9.85
N LEU A 121 5.00 10.17 9.17
CA LEU A 121 5.40 10.26 7.78
C LEU A 121 4.22 10.60 6.86
N TRP A 122 3.05 10.03 7.15
CA TRP A 122 1.85 10.36 6.40
C TRP A 122 1.46 11.82 6.55
N GLU A 123 1.41 12.32 7.78
CA GLU A 123 1.01 13.70 8.04
C GLU A 123 1.97 14.69 7.36
N LYS A 124 3.27 14.43 7.42
CA LYS A 124 4.28 15.24 6.74
C LYS A 124 4.11 15.20 5.22
N TYR A 125 3.94 14.00 4.67
CA TYR A 125 3.75 13.83 3.23
C TYR A 125 2.48 14.51 2.75
N TYR A 126 1.39 14.37 3.50
CA TYR A 126 0.11 14.98 3.14
C TYR A 126 0.21 16.50 3.09
N ASP A 127 0.81 17.13 4.09
CA ASP A 127 0.97 18.58 4.13
C ASP A 127 1.79 19.08 2.94
N MET A 128 2.89 18.41 2.63
CA MET A 128 3.70 18.73 1.47
C MET A 128 2.93 18.56 0.15
N SER A 129 2.11 17.53 0.08
CA SER A 129 1.31 17.23 -1.11
C SER A 129 0.22 18.29 -1.34
N VAL A 130 -0.41 18.76 -0.28
CA VAL A 130 -1.40 19.84 -0.38
C VAL A 130 -0.77 21.10 -0.94
N ASP A 131 0.42 21.45 -0.46
CA ASP A 131 1.16 22.63 -0.97
C ASP A 131 1.51 22.46 -2.46
N LEU A 132 1.96 21.26 -2.84
CA LEU A 132 2.26 20.95 -4.23
C LEU A 132 1.02 21.07 -5.11
N LEU A 133 -0.12 20.54 -4.66
CA LEU A 133 -1.38 20.63 -5.40
C LEU A 133 -1.79 22.09 -5.63
N ASN A 134 -1.62 22.95 -4.63
CA ASN A 134 -1.94 24.36 -4.76
C ASN A 134 -1.10 25.04 -5.85
N LYS A 135 0.12 24.58 -6.06
CA LYS A 135 1.01 25.12 -7.10
C LYS A 135 0.64 24.65 -8.51
N ILE A 136 0.11 23.44 -8.64
CA ILE A 136 -0.12 22.81 -9.96
C ILE A 136 -1.60 22.69 -10.32
N LYS A 137 -2.52 23.14 -9.47
CA LYS A 137 -3.96 22.89 -9.71
C LYS A 137 -4.49 23.50 -11.00
N SER A 138 -3.87 24.56 -11.51
CA SER A 138 -4.25 25.13 -12.79
C SER A 138 -3.93 24.19 -13.97
N GLN A 139 -3.06 23.21 -13.75
CA GLN A 139 -2.71 22.20 -14.75
C GLN A 139 -3.63 20.99 -14.69
N LEU A 140 -4.46 20.91 -13.65
CA LEU A 140 -5.36 19.78 -13.43
C LEU A 140 -6.73 20.13 -14.01
N ASP A 141 -7.16 19.38 -15.01
CA ASP A 141 -8.44 19.59 -15.68
C ASP A 141 -9.51 18.66 -15.07
N ILE A 142 -9.83 18.95 -13.82
CA ILE A 142 -10.88 18.23 -13.10
C ILE A 142 -11.69 19.18 -12.24
#